data_c90b26a90f617de9b8f3a2b3b714df92
#
_entry.id   c90b26a90f617de9b8f3a2b3b714df92
#
_cell.length_a   1.000
_cell.length_b   1.000
_cell.length_c   1.000
_cell.angle_alpha   90.00
_cell.angle_beta   90.00
_cell.angle_gamma   90.00
#
_symmetry.space_group_name_H-M   'P 1'
#
loop_
_entity.id
_entity.type
_entity.pdbx_description
1 polymer ?
#
loop_
_entity_poly.entity_id
_entity_poly.type
_entity_poly.pdbx_seq_one_letter_code
_entity_poly.pdbx_strand_id
1 'polypeptide(L)'
;MCIRDRFNNERGDCFHCHGAATTGYQLGAFGLLQFSNNGLDSTHSVGAGREGTTGLAADRGKFKIPSLRNIEFSFPYMHDGRFQTLAQVVEFYNSGGHPSPTLDPNMKAAGVGRNWSDAEKQGLLDFMATFSDPNFIEDTTFTSPW
;
A
#
# COMPACT_ATOMS: atom_id res chain seq x y z
N MET A 1 -4.49 -11.88 19.63
CA MET A 1 -4.16 -10.52 19.09
C MET A 1 -5.21 -10.19 18.04
N CYS A 2 -5.81 -8.99 18.10
CA CYS A 2 -6.83 -8.59 17.14
C CYS A 2 -6.24 -8.41 15.73
N ILE A 3 -6.99 -8.76 14.70
CA ILE A 3 -6.55 -8.61 13.28
C ILE A 3 -6.15 -7.16 12.98
N ARG A 4 -6.88 -6.17 13.51
CA ARG A 4 -6.56 -4.75 13.41
C ARG A 4 -5.18 -4.40 13.99
N ASP A 5 -4.76 -5.08 15.05
CA ASP A 5 -3.50 -4.77 15.74
C ASP A 5 -2.30 -5.08 14.84
N ARG A 6 -2.40 -6.08 13.97
CA ARG A 6 -1.33 -6.39 12.99
C ARG A 6 -1.08 -5.25 12.03
N PHE A 7 -2.13 -4.61 11.56
CA PHE A 7 -2.02 -3.47 10.66
C PHE A 7 -1.46 -2.23 11.37
N ASN A 8 -1.84 -2.02 12.64
CA ASN A 8 -1.56 -0.80 13.41
C ASN A 8 -0.38 -0.94 14.39
N ASN A 9 0.51 -1.92 14.24
CA ASN A 9 1.71 -2.06 15.05
C ASN A 9 2.98 -2.20 14.19
N GLU A 10 4.14 -2.09 14.83
CA GLU A 10 5.45 -2.15 14.18
C GLU A 10 5.74 -3.49 13.48
N ARG A 11 5.02 -4.56 13.81
CA ARG A 11 5.18 -5.85 13.14
C ARG A 11 4.54 -5.86 11.76
N GLY A 12 3.37 -5.23 11.61
CA GLY A 12 2.71 -5.06 10.31
C GLY A 12 3.20 -3.82 9.60
N ASP A 13 3.33 -2.73 10.36
CA ASP A 13 3.91 -1.44 9.93
C ASP A 13 3.16 -0.74 8.78
N CYS A 14 1.89 -1.12 8.57
CA CYS A 14 1.09 -0.58 7.48
C CYS A 14 0.59 0.84 7.79
N PHE A 15 0.38 1.15 9.07
CA PHE A 15 -0.22 2.40 9.53
C PHE A 15 0.66 3.63 9.28
N HIS A 16 1.98 3.49 9.18
CA HIS A 16 2.87 4.60 8.88
C HIS A 16 2.60 5.20 7.50
N CYS A 17 2.21 4.38 6.54
CA CYS A 17 1.86 4.83 5.20
C CYS A 17 0.35 5.02 5.01
N HIS A 18 -0.49 4.17 5.62
CA HIS A 18 -1.94 4.17 5.40
C HIS A 18 -2.75 4.80 6.53
N GLY A 19 -2.09 5.43 7.52
CA GLY A 19 -2.70 6.15 8.62
C GLY A 19 -3.52 5.31 9.58
N ALA A 20 -4.31 5.98 10.42
CA ALA A 20 -5.33 5.28 11.17
C ALA A 20 -6.28 4.64 10.13
N ALA A 21 -6.26 3.32 10.04
CA ALA A 21 -6.93 2.52 9.02
C ALA A 21 -8.43 2.83 8.84
N THR A 22 -9.01 3.46 9.84
CA THR A 22 -10.41 3.90 9.85
C THR A 22 -10.71 5.06 8.91
N THR A 23 -9.72 5.84 8.49
CA THR A 23 -9.97 7.00 7.63
C THR A 23 -9.50 6.81 6.20
N GLY A 24 -8.61 5.84 5.93
CA GLY A 24 -8.05 5.61 4.60
C GLY A 24 -7.44 6.86 3.95
N TYR A 25 -7.19 7.89 4.74
CA TYR A 25 -6.82 9.20 4.26
C TYR A 25 -5.50 9.61 4.91
N GLN A 26 -4.43 9.48 4.16
CA GLN A 26 -3.14 10.05 4.54
C GLN A 26 -3.04 11.48 4.02
N LEU A 27 -3.49 12.37 4.87
CA LEU A 27 -2.94 13.70 4.87
C LEU A 27 -1.73 13.65 5.80
N GLY A 28 -0.53 13.92 5.31
CA GLY A 28 0.63 14.16 6.17
C GLY A 28 0.30 15.22 7.23
N ALA A 29 1.17 15.44 8.20
CA ALA A 29 0.96 16.34 9.34
C ALA A 29 0.39 17.74 9.00
N PHE A 30 0.37 18.10 7.72
CA PHE A 30 -0.13 19.37 7.19
C PHE A 30 -1.20 19.22 6.10
N GLY A 31 -1.88 18.09 6.01
CA GLY A 31 -2.90 17.87 4.99
C GLY A 31 -2.34 17.61 3.59
N LEU A 32 -1.05 17.35 3.45
CA LEU A 32 -0.41 17.12 2.15
C LEU A 32 -0.48 15.64 1.74
N LEU A 33 -0.67 15.40 0.45
CA LEU A 33 -0.58 14.07 -0.13
C LEU A 33 0.83 13.49 0.11
N GLN A 34 0.90 12.26 0.63
CA GLN A 34 2.16 11.57 0.82
C GLN A 34 2.52 10.74 -0.40
N PHE A 35 3.81 10.75 -0.72
CA PHE A 35 4.42 9.92 -1.75
C PHE A 35 5.52 9.08 -1.12
N SER A 36 5.51 7.80 -1.40
CA SER A 36 6.46 6.85 -0.83
C SER A 36 6.95 5.88 -1.89
N ASN A 37 8.18 5.44 -1.73
CA ASN A 37 8.75 4.31 -2.46
C ASN A 37 8.67 3.09 -1.56
N ASN A 38 7.79 2.15 -1.91
CA ASN A 38 7.56 0.93 -1.15
C ASN A 38 8.54 -0.22 -1.50
N GLY A 39 9.54 0.04 -2.32
CA GLY A 39 10.52 -0.96 -2.71
C GLY A 39 9.98 -2.01 -3.69
N LEU A 40 9.00 -1.66 -4.52
CA LEU A 40 8.45 -2.58 -5.51
C LEU A 40 9.50 -3.01 -6.55
N ASP A 41 10.41 -2.09 -6.89
CA ASP A 41 11.52 -2.33 -7.80
C ASP A 41 12.83 -1.75 -7.23
N SER A 42 13.94 -2.40 -7.54
CA SER A 42 15.27 -1.91 -7.20
C SER A 42 15.76 -0.81 -8.16
N THR A 43 15.30 -0.84 -9.41
CA THR A 43 15.80 0.03 -10.50
C THR A 43 14.77 1.01 -11.05
N HIS A 44 13.50 0.87 -10.69
CA HIS A 44 12.37 1.69 -11.18
C HIS A 44 12.31 1.78 -12.72
N SER A 45 12.59 0.67 -13.40
CA SER A 45 12.58 0.55 -14.86
C SER A 45 11.15 0.71 -15.43
N VAL A 46 10.13 0.45 -14.63
CA VAL A 46 8.71 0.60 -14.99
C VAL A 46 8.14 1.83 -14.25
N GLY A 47 8.46 3.01 -14.79
CA GLY A 47 7.93 4.26 -14.28
C GLY A 47 8.79 4.93 -13.19
N ALA A 48 9.16 6.18 -13.43
CA ALA A 48 9.98 6.97 -12.52
C ALA A 48 9.19 7.47 -11.28
N GLY A 49 7.86 7.26 -11.23
CA GLY A 49 7.00 7.80 -10.18
C GLY A 49 7.00 9.33 -10.21
N ARG A 50 6.98 9.94 -9.03
CA ARG A 50 6.95 11.40 -8.86
C ARG A 50 8.14 12.12 -9.54
N GLU A 51 9.29 11.48 -9.67
CA GLU A 51 10.44 12.05 -10.39
C GLU A 51 10.06 12.49 -11.81
N GLY A 52 9.19 11.75 -12.50
CA GLY A 52 8.71 12.10 -13.84
C GLY A 52 8.01 13.46 -13.92
N THR A 53 7.50 13.97 -12.79
CA THR A 53 6.85 15.28 -12.70
C THR A 53 7.81 16.33 -12.12
N THR A 54 8.56 15.99 -11.09
CA THR A 54 9.40 16.96 -10.35
C THR A 54 10.79 17.12 -10.95
N GLY A 55 11.29 16.15 -11.69
CA GLY A 55 12.67 16.07 -12.17
C GLY A 55 13.71 15.83 -11.07
N LEU A 56 13.28 15.57 -9.83
CA LEU A 56 14.15 15.38 -8.69
C LEU A 56 14.49 13.90 -8.50
N ALA A 57 15.76 13.53 -8.55
CA ALA A 57 16.21 12.15 -8.33
C ALA A 57 15.78 11.58 -6.97
N ALA A 58 15.61 12.44 -5.96
CA ALA A 58 15.09 12.05 -4.64
C ALA A 58 13.62 11.57 -4.68
N ASP A 59 12.88 11.86 -5.75
CA ASP A 59 11.49 11.46 -5.93
C ASP A 59 11.33 10.20 -6.81
N ARG A 60 12.43 9.60 -7.23
CA ARG A 60 12.43 8.36 -8.04
C ARG A 60 11.73 7.22 -7.32
N GLY A 61 10.81 6.56 -8.01
CA GLY A 61 10.06 5.42 -7.48
C GLY A 61 9.05 5.75 -6.39
N LYS A 62 8.84 7.03 -6.10
CA LYS A 62 7.80 7.44 -5.16
C LYS A 62 6.46 7.59 -5.88
N PHE A 63 5.44 6.92 -5.34
CA PHE A 63 4.06 7.01 -5.79
C PHE A 63 3.17 7.51 -4.66
N LYS A 64 2.03 8.11 -5.02
CA LYS A 64 1.04 8.55 -4.04
C LYS A 64 0.55 7.35 -3.26
N ILE A 65 0.54 7.45 -1.93
CA ILE A 65 -0.04 6.41 -1.07
C ILE A 65 -1.55 6.39 -1.29
N PRO A 66 -2.13 5.24 -1.71
CA PRO A 66 -3.56 5.13 -1.97
C PRO A 66 -4.38 4.99 -0.69
N SER A 67 -5.67 5.35 -0.77
CA SER A 67 -6.67 4.90 0.21
C SER A 67 -6.82 3.38 0.12
N LEU A 68 -7.11 2.74 1.25
CA LEU A 68 -7.44 1.32 1.30
C LEU A 68 -8.96 1.05 1.31
N ARG A 69 -9.80 2.08 1.17
CA ARG A 69 -11.24 1.89 1.04
C ARG A 69 -11.55 1.08 -0.21
N ASN A 70 -12.38 0.06 -0.07
CA ASN A 70 -12.77 -0.85 -1.14
C ASN A 70 -11.58 -1.54 -1.83
N ILE A 71 -10.47 -1.71 -1.10
CA ILE A 71 -9.24 -2.27 -1.65
C ILE A 71 -9.46 -3.66 -2.25
N GLU A 72 -10.39 -4.45 -1.72
CA GLU A 72 -10.74 -5.78 -2.22
C GLU A 72 -11.21 -5.76 -3.68
N PHE A 73 -11.85 -4.67 -4.10
CA PHE A 73 -12.43 -4.53 -5.44
C PHE A 73 -11.53 -3.77 -6.42
N SER A 74 -10.36 -3.26 -5.97
CA SER A 74 -9.53 -2.36 -6.77
C SER A 74 -8.33 -3.04 -7.44
N PHE A 75 -8.42 -4.34 -7.73
CA PHE A 75 -7.41 -5.03 -8.53
C PHE A 75 -7.37 -4.51 -9.99
N PRO A 76 -6.23 -4.61 -10.69
CA PRO A 76 -4.93 -5.10 -10.24
C PRO A 76 -4.17 -4.08 -9.37
N TYR A 77 -3.28 -4.59 -8.50
CA TYR A 77 -2.59 -3.79 -7.48
C TYR A 77 -1.20 -3.34 -7.92
N MET A 78 -0.69 -2.33 -7.21
CA MET A 78 0.51 -1.54 -7.45
C MET A 78 0.33 -0.58 -8.63
N HIS A 79 1.34 0.29 -8.83
CA HIS A 79 1.26 1.33 -9.87
C HIS A 79 1.29 0.78 -11.30
N ASP A 80 1.74 -0.45 -11.47
CA ASP A 80 1.85 -1.13 -12.77
C ASP A 80 0.89 -2.33 -12.91
N GLY A 81 0.06 -2.58 -11.90
CA GLY A 81 -0.94 -3.64 -11.94
C GLY A 81 -0.39 -5.07 -11.87
N ARG A 82 0.85 -5.26 -11.40
CA ARG A 82 1.52 -6.59 -11.43
C ARG A 82 0.88 -7.64 -10.54
N PHE A 83 0.18 -7.26 -9.49
CA PHE A 83 -0.47 -8.19 -8.56
C PHE A 83 -1.98 -8.23 -8.79
N GLN A 84 -2.49 -9.44 -8.90
CA GLN A 84 -3.92 -9.69 -9.17
C GLN A 84 -4.73 -9.92 -7.89
N THR A 85 -4.06 -10.20 -6.76
CA THR A 85 -4.73 -10.50 -5.49
C THR A 85 -4.10 -9.74 -4.33
N LEU A 86 -4.90 -9.45 -3.29
CA LEU A 86 -4.38 -8.88 -2.03
C LEU A 86 -3.39 -9.82 -1.34
N ALA A 87 -3.54 -11.13 -1.51
CA ALA A 87 -2.59 -12.10 -0.95
C ALA A 87 -1.19 -11.91 -1.55
N GLN A 88 -1.08 -11.61 -2.85
CA GLN A 88 0.20 -11.28 -3.49
C GLN A 88 0.78 -9.98 -2.94
N VAL A 89 -0.05 -8.98 -2.66
CA VAL A 89 0.37 -7.71 -2.04
C VAL A 89 0.91 -7.96 -0.63
N VAL A 90 0.20 -8.74 0.19
CA VAL A 90 0.63 -9.10 1.55
C VAL A 90 1.95 -9.87 1.51
N GLU A 91 2.10 -10.81 0.57
CA GLU A 91 3.35 -11.57 0.42
C GLU A 91 4.52 -10.67 -0.04
N PHE A 92 4.28 -9.73 -0.93
CA PHE A 92 5.28 -8.72 -1.30
C PHE A 92 5.78 -7.95 -0.06
N TYR A 93 4.88 -7.44 0.79
CA TYR A 93 5.28 -6.75 2.02
C TYR A 93 5.92 -7.72 3.05
N ASN A 94 5.53 -8.99 3.06
CA ASN A 94 6.17 -10.02 3.86
C ASN A 94 7.63 -10.26 3.42
N SER A 95 7.91 -10.25 2.13
CA SER A 95 9.27 -10.36 1.59
C SER A 95 10.15 -9.13 1.91
N GLY A 96 9.53 -8.01 2.29
CA GLY A 96 10.20 -6.77 2.66
C GLY A 96 10.46 -5.80 1.50
N GLY A 97 10.23 -6.21 0.25
CA GLY A 97 10.53 -5.41 -0.92
C GLY A 97 12.02 -5.28 -1.22
N HIS A 98 12.36 -4.43 -2.19
CA HIS A 98 13.73 -4.24 -2.66
C HIS A 98 14.37 -2.97 -2.09
N PRO A 99 15.62 -3.04 -1.58
CA PRO A 99 16.38 -1.86 -1.22
C PRO A 99 16.62 -0.95 -2.43
N SER A 100 16.50 0.35 -2.21
CA SER A 100 16.84 1.37 -3.22
C SER A 100 17.23 2.69 -2.54
N PRO A 101 17.93 3.62 -3.22
CA PRO A 101 18.37 4.88 -2.63
C PRO A 101 17.23 5.79 -2.14
N THR A 102 16.02 5.64 -2.68
CA THR A 102 14.85 6.46 -2.35
C THR A 102 13.79 5.68 -1.58
N LEU A 103 14.13 4.46 -1.11
CA LEU A 103 13.23 3.62 -0.32
C LEU A 103 12.70 4.39 0.91
N ASP A 104 11.41 4.24 1.19
CA ASP A 104 10.82 4.85 2.37
C ASP A 104 11.43 4.26 3.66
N PRO A 105 11.84 5.10 4.63
CA PRO A 105 12.40 4.62 5.90
C PRO A 105 11.51 3.67 6.69
N ASN A 106 10.20 3.71 6.47
CA ASN A 106 9.26 2.78 7.10
C ASN A 106 9.29 1.37 6.48
N MET A 107 9.94 1.19 5.33
CA MET A 107 10.19 -0.14 4.73
C MET A 107 11.38 -0.85 5.41
N LYS A 108 11.31 -0.98 6.75
CA LYS A 108 12.40 -1.47 7.63
C LYS A 108 12.83 -2.92 7.33
N ALA A 109 11.98 -3.70 6.69
CA ALA A 109 12.24 -5.11 6.38
C ALA A 109 12.83 -5.34 4.99
N ALA A 110 13.20 -4.28 4.27
CA ALA A 110 13.71 -4.39 2.90
C ALA A 110 14.95 -5.28 2.83
N GLY A 111 14.90 -6.27 1.94
CA GLY A 111 15.97 -7.25 1.74
C GLY A 111 16.11 -8.33 2.81
N VAL A 112 15.34 -8.28 3.92
CA VAL A 112 15.40 -9.29 5.00
C VAL A 112 14.08 -10.00 5.26
N GLY A 113 12.95 -9.38 4.87
CA GLY A 113 11.61 -9.91 5.08
C GLY A 113 11.07 -9.73 6.50
N ARG A 114 9.74 -9.82 6.61
CA ARG A 114 9.03 -9.67 7.89
C ARG A 114 8.79 -11.01 8.59
N ASN A 115 8.88 -12.12 7.85
CA ASN A 115 8.68 -13.48 8.34
C ASN A 115 7.32 -13.65 9.06
N TRP A 116 6.25 -13.17 8.45
CA TRP A 116 4.90 -13.38 8.95
C TRP A 116 4.48 -14.83 8.77
N SER A 117 3.85 -15.40 9.79
CA SER A 117 3.15 -16.69 9.67
C SER A 117 1.92 -16.56 8.76
N ASP A 118 1.42 -17.69 8.26
CA ASP A 118 0.20 -17.71 7.44
C ASP A 118 -1.01 -17.14 8.18
N ALA A 119 -1.11 -17.40 9.50
CA ALA A 119 -2.16 -16.81 10.34
C ALA A 119 -2.05 -15.26 10.43
N GLU A 120 -0.84 -14.72 10.45
CA GLU A 120 -0.63 -13.26 10.44
C GLU A 120 -0.99 -12.64 9.09
N LYS A 121 -0.62 -13.30 8.00
CA LYS A 121 -0.98 -12.87 6.64
C LYS A 121 -2.49 -12.92 6.43
N GLN A 122 -3.13 -14.01 6.85
CA GLN A 122 -4.59 -14.12 6.78
C GLN A 122 -5.29 -13.05 7.61
N GLY A 123 -4.82 -12.77 8.83
CA GLY A 123 -5.37 -11.71 9.66
C GLY A 123 -5.26 -10.32 9.03
N LEU A 124 -4.22 -10.03 8.24
CA LEU A 124 -4.12 -8.79 7.47
C LEU A 124 -5.16 -8.74 6.33
N LEU A 125 -5.36 -9.86 5.63
CA LEU A 125 -6.38 -9.96 4.58
C LEU A 125 -7.78 -9.77 5.14
N ASP A 126 -8.11 -10.45 6.25
CA ASP A 126 -9.41 -10.33 6.92
C ASP A 126 -9.66 -8.89 7.39
N PHE A 127 -8.62 -8.22 7.88
CA PHE A 127 -8.74 -6.83 8.29
C PHE A 127 -8.97 -5.90 7.09
N MET A 128 -8.26 -6.08 5.98
CA MET A 128 -8.48 -5.28 4.77
C MET A 128 -9.85 -5.49 4.16
N ALA A 129 -10.42 -6.70 4.26
CA ALA A 129 -11.79 -6.97 3.83
C ALA A 129 -12.84 -6.13 4.60
N THR A 130 -12.53 -5.72 5.85
CA THR A 130 -13.42 -4.82 6.60
C THR A 130 -13.51 -3.39 6.03
N PHE A 131 -12.67 -3.04 5.07
CA PHE A 131 -12.72 -1.74 4.37
C PHE A 131 -13.65 -1.75 3.16
N SER A 132 -14.26 -2.90 2.85
CA SER A 132 -15.17 -3.08 1.73
C SER A 132 -16.57 -2.57 2.05
N ASP A 133 -17.09 -1.73 1.16
CA ASP A 133 -18.47 -1.24 1.19
C ASP A 133 -19.17 -1.64 -0.12
N PRO A 134 -19.89 -2.76 -0.13
CA PRO A 134 -20.61 -3.22 -1.33
C PRO A 134 -21.67 -2.21 -1.79
N ASN A 135 -22.34 -1.51 -0.88
CA ASN A 135 -23.37 -0.55 -1.24
C ASN A 135 -22.81 0.60 -2.07
N PHE A 136 -21.57 1.06 -1.73
CA PHE A 136 -20.89 2.08 -2.52
C PHE A 136 -20.53 1.58 -3.93
N ILE A 137 -20.10 0.32 -4.04
CA ILE A 137 -19.73 -0.28 -5.34
C ILE A 137 -20.95 -0.47 -6.25
N GLU A 138 -22.10 -0.82 -5.65
CA GLU A 138 -23.35 -1.07 -6.37
C GLU A 138 -24.20 0.20 -6.61
N ASP A 139 -23.78 1.33 -6.06
CA ASP A 139 -24.51 2.59 -6.19
C ASP A 139 -24.49 3.11 -7.63
N THR A 140 -25.63 3.07 -8.28
CA THR A 140 -25.78 3.47 -9.68
C THR A 140 -25.51 4.95 -9.94
N THR A 141 -25.49 5.80 -8.90
CA THR A 141 -25.12 7.22 -9.04
C THR A 141 -23.65 7.42 -9.41
N PHE A 142 -22.79 6.40 -9.16
CA PHE A 142 -21.36 6.40 -9.49
C PHE A 142 -21.02 5.54 -10.71
N THR A 143 -22.03 5.01 -11.42
CA THR A 143 -21.77 4.25 -12.65
C THR A 143 -21.24 5.14 -13.76
N SER A 144 -20.53 4.50 -14.71
CA SER A 144 -20.07 5.21 -15.91
C SER A 144 -21.24 5.89 -16.62
N PRO A 145 -21.10 7.15 -17.03
CA PRO A 145 -22.12 7.84 -17.81
C PRO A 145 -22.18 7.39 -19.29
N TRP A 146 -21.34 6.43 -19.67
CA TRP A 146 -21.24 5.83 -21.02
C TRP A 146 -21.68 4.38 -21.02
#